data_c5d7bf7079827bebd43a205343a9402d
#
_entry.id   c5d7bf7079827bebd43a205343a9402d
#
_cell.length_a   1.000
_cell.length_b   1.000
_cell.length_c   1.000
_cell.angle_alpha   90.00
_cell.angle_beta   90.00
_cell.angle_gamma   90.00
#
_symmetry.space_group_name_H-M   'P 1'
#
loop_
_entity.id
_entity.type
_entity.pdbx_description
1 polymer ?
#
loop_
_entity_poly.entity_id
_entity_poly.type
_entity_poly.pdbx_seq_one_letter_code
_entity_poly.pdbx_strand_id
1 'polypeptide(L)'
;MFAMNDIKGQVAVVSGSTSGIGLALARAVAQCGGDVVLNGLGDPAVIEQTRADLAAETGVRVLYHPADMTQPDQIADMVATAHRELGRLDILVNNAGIQHVEAVENFPADAWEKIISINLSSTFYATKAAIPIMKAHGRGRIVNIASAHGLVASPFKSAYVAAKHGVIGFTKTVALELAQQNITCNAICPGFVETPIVAKQIEDQARTRGMTPDDVMKNIILGSQPTKRFVTTDELAGLFLYLVSDLGASANGSHFSVDGGWTAQ
;
A
#
# COMPACT_ATOMS: atom_id res chain seq x y z
N MET A 1 26.02 -4.82 11.53
CA MET A 1 24.69 -4.19 11.63
C MET A 1 24.46 -3.52 10.29
N PHE A 2 23.51 -4.02 9.50
CA PHE A 2 23.15 -3.38 8.23
C PHE A 2 22.37 -2.10 8.58
N ALA A 3 23.01 -0.94 8.42
CA ALA A 3 22.34 0.33 8.61
C ALA A 3 21.61 0.70 7.31
N MET A 4 20.32 0.96 7.39
CA MET A 4 19.52 1.48 6.24
C MET A 4 19.78 2.98 6.02
N ASN A 5 21.05 3.38 6.06
CA ASN A 5 21.47 4.79 5.91
C ASN A 5 21.24 5.32 4.49
N ASP A 6 21.02 4.44 3.55
CA ASP A 6 20.75 4.75 2.15
C ASP A 6 19.35 5.36 1.92
N ILE A 7 18.41 5.24 2.89
CA ILE A 7 17.10 5.89 2.83
C ILE A 7 17.17 7.36 3.28
N LYS A 8 18.18 7.72 4.06
CA LYS A 8 18.36 9.10 4.53
C LYS A 8 18.45 10.08 3.36
N GLY A 9 17.61 11.11 3.38
CA GLY A 9 17.55 12.15 2.34
C GLY A 9 16.84 11.72 1.05
N GLN A 10 16.26 10.51 1.01
CA GLN A 10 15.34 10.11 -0.06
C GLN A 10 13.95 10.70 0.17
N VAL A 11 13.12 10.68 -0.85
CA VAL A 11 11.74 11.17 -0.81
C VAL A 11 10.78 10.05 -1.17
N ALA A 12 9.79 9.83 -0.30
CA ALA A 12 8.72 8.86 -0.52
C ALA A 12 7.36 9.53 -0.72
N VAL A 13 6.58 9.02 -1.66
CA VAL A 13 5.14 9.25 -1.76
C VAL A 13 4.42 7.98 -1.34
N VAL A 14 3.50 8.09 -0.38
CA VAL A 14 2.73 6.93 0.14
C VAL A 14 1.24 7.24 0.03
N SER A 15 0.53 6.56 -0.86
CA SER A 15 -0.92 6.74 -0.99
C SER A 15 -1.67 6.02 0.14
N GLY A 16 -2.79 6.61 0.61
CA GLY A 16 -3.58 6.06 1.71
C GLY A 16 -2.79 5.95 3.02
N SER A 17 -2.00 6.96 3.36
CA SER A 17 -1.03 6.93 4.46
C SER A 17 -1.41 7.79 5.68
N THR A 18 -2.66 8.22 5.77
CA THR A 18 -3.17 8.91 6.98
C THR A 18 -3.53 7.93 8.11
N SER A 19 -3.47 6.62 7.88
CA SER A 19 -3.72 5.58 8.88
C SER A 19 -3.18 4.21 8.44
N GLY A 20 -3.27 3.21 9.32
CA GLY A 20 -3.04 1.80 9.02
C GLY A 20 -1.65 1.49 8.42
N ILE A 21 -1.62 0.59 7.44
CA ILE A 21 -0.37 0.14 6.79
C ILE A 21 0.37 1.32 6.17
N GLY A 22 -0.32 2.18 5.41
CA GLY A 22 0.32 3.30 4.73
C GLY A 22 1.04 4.25 5.69
N LEU A 23 0.44 4.57 6.83
CA LEU A 23 1.07 5.41 7.86
C LEU A 23 2.30 4.73 8.47
N ALA A 24 2.22 3.43 8.73
CA ALA A 24 3.36 2.68 9.28
C ALA A 24 4.54 2.66 8.30
N LEU A 25 4.30 2.48 6.99
CA LEU A 25 5.35 2.52 5.98
C LEU A 25 5.93 3.92 5.81
N ALA A 26 5.09 4.96 5.84
CA ALA A 26 5.53 6.35 5.82
C ALA A 26 6.41 6.68 7.03
N ARG A 27 6.00 6.23 8.23
CA ARG A 27 6.78 6.37 9.47
C ARG A 27 8.12 5.65 9.38
N ALA A 28 8.16 4.45 8.82
CA ALA A 28 9.41 3.70 8.64
C ALA A 28 10.42 4.45 7.76
N VAL A 29 9.98 5.08 6.67
CA VAL A 29 10.83 5.95 5.84
C VAL A 29 11.33 7.15 6.64
N ALA A 30 10.44 7.85 7.35
CA ALA A 30 10.74 9.03 8.13
C ALA A 30 11.75 8.73 9.25
N GLN A 31 11.60 7.61 9.96
CA GLN A 31 12.53 7.13 10.99
C GLN A 31 13.92 6.79 10.43
N CYS A 32 14.01 6.41 9.15
CA CYS A 32 15.27 6.24 8.44
C CYS A 32 15.84 7.56 7.88
N GLY A 33 15.19 8.70 8.15
CA GLY A 33 15.65 10.03 7.71
C GLY A 33 15.24 10.41 6.28
N GLY A 34 14.27 9.74 5.70
CA GLY A 34 13.67 10.09 4.41
C GLY A 34 12.49 11.05 4.56
N ASP A 35 12.35 12.00 3.63
CA ASP A 35 11.18 12.90 3.56
C ASP A 35 9.95 12.16 2.99
N VAL A 36 8.75 12.56 3.41
CA VAL A 36 7.51 11.84 3.06
C VAL A 36 6.40 12.77 2.61
N VAL A 37 5.69 12.37 1.56
CA VAL A 37 4.38 12.93 1.19
C VAL A 37 3.29 11.93 1.60
N LEU A 38 2.49 12.32 2.58
CA LEU A 38 1.30 11.59 3.02
C LEU A 38 0.12 11.89 2.09
N ASN A 39 -0.77 10.91 1.94
CA ASN A 39 -2.02 11.06 1.22
C ASN A 39 -3.13 10.26 1.92
N GLY A 40 -4.33 10.76 1.85
CA GLY A 40 -5.55 10.09 2.34
C GLY A 40 -6.68 11.09 2.45
N LEU A 41 -7.88 10.61 2.69
CA LEU A 41 -9.06 11.42 2.91
C LEU A 41 -9.55 11.21 4.35
N GLY A 42 -10.09 12.24 4.97
CA GLY A 42 -10.58 12.20 6.36
C GLY A 42 -10.76 13.57 6.97
N ASP A 43 -10.84 13.62 8.28
CA ASP A 43 -10.90 14.89 9.01
C ASP A 43 -9.57 15.67 8.85
N PRO A 44 -9.60 16.91 8.32
CA PRO A 44 -8.39 17.70 8.10
C PRO A 44 -7.57 17.95 9.38
N ALA A 45 -8.23 18.11 10.54
CA ALA A 45 -7.54 18.34 11.80
C ALA A 45 -6.76 17.09 12.25
N VAL A 46 -7.37 15.91 12.12
CA VAL A 46 -6.71 14.62 12.43
C VAL A 46 -5.54 14.35 11.49
N ILE A 47 -5.71 14.64 10.20
CA ILE A 47 -4.66 14.48 9.20
C ILE A 47 -3.49 15.41 9.49
N GLU A 48 -3.75 16.69 9.77
CA GLU A 48 -2.69 17.65 10.09
C GLU A 48 -1.97 17.27 11.38
N GLN A 49 -2.68 16.81 12.40
CA GLN A 49 -2.06 16.32 13.64
C GLN A 49 -1.13 15.14 13.33
N THR A 50 -1.60 14.15 12.56
CA THR A 50 -0.78 12.98 12.16
C THR A 50 0.48 13.41 11.42
N ARG A 51 0.37 14.37 10.49
CA ARG A 51 1.51 14.91 9.74
C ARG A 51 2.49 15.63 10.67
N ALA A 52 1.98 16.48 11.54
CA ALA A 52 2.80 17.28 12.46
C ALA A 52 3.53 16.38 13.48
N ASP A 53 2.84 15.40 14.05
CA ASP A 53 3.42 14.44 14.99
C ASP A 53 4.56 13.64 14.33
N LEU A 54 4.35 13.16 13.11
CA LEU A 54 5.38 12.42 12.39
C LEU A 54 6.60 13.30 12.08
N ALA A 55 6.40 14.56 11.69
CA ALA A 55 7.48 15.50 11.45
C ALA A 55 8.25 15.82 12.75
N ALA A 56 7.54 16.02 13.86
CA ALA A 56 8.14 16.31 15.16
C ALA A 56 8.92 15.10 15.72
N GLU A 57 8.37 13.89 15.56
CA GLU A 57 9.01 12.64 16.01
C GLU A 57 10.33 12.36 15.28
N THR A 58 10.41 12.67 13.98
CA THR A 58 11.50 12.20 13.12
C THR A 58 12.46 13.30 12.65
N GLY A 59 12.01 14.57 12.69
CA GLY A 59 12.78 15.72 12.24
C GLY A 59 12.93 15.85 10.71
N VAL A 60 12.23 15.04 9.92
CA VAL A 60 12.22 15.11 8.45
C VAL A 60 11.06 15.98 7.95
N ARG A 61 11.09 16.33 6.67
CA ARG A 61 9.97 17.03 6.04
C ARG A 61 8.83 16.04 5.77
N VAL A 62 7.65 16.35 6.30
CA VAL A 62 6.44 15.57 6.07
C VAL A 62 5.40 16.50 5.45
N LEU A 63 5.06 16.23 4.20
CA LEU A 63 3.98 16.92 3.48
C LEU A 63 2.72 16.08 3.48
N TYR A 64 1.59 16.72 3.21
CA TYR A 64 0.31 16.05 2.95
C TYR A 64 -0.27 16.52 1.63
N HIS A 65 -0.83 15.61 0.86
CA HIS A 65 -1.54 15.91 -0.39
C HIS A 65 -2.94 15.26 -0.40
N PRO A 66 -4.01 16.05 -0.63
CA PRO A 66 -5.39 15.58 -0.51
C PRO A 66 -5.93 14.88 -1.77
N ALA A 67 -5.08 14.31 -2.61
CA ALA A 67 -5.51 13.66 -3.84
C ALA A 67 -6.57 12.59 -3.59
N ASP A 68 -7.68 12.68 -4.31
CA ASP A 68 -8.65 11.60 -4.46
C ASP A 68 -8.08 10.56 -5.42
N MET A 69 -7.89 9.34 -4.94
CA MET A 69 -7.30 8.24 -5.72
C MET A 69 -8.22 7.70 -6.82
N THR A 70 -9.41 8.29 -7.01
CA THR A 70 -10.25 8.07 -8.20
C THR A 70 -9.95 9.06 -9.34
N GLN A 71 -9.15 10.12 -9.08
CA GLN A 71 -8.92 11.23 -10.00
C GLN A 71 -7.48 11.20 -10.53
N PRO A 72 -7.25 10.80 -11.80
CA PRO A 72 -5.92 10.68 -12.39
C PRO A 72 -5.04 11.93 -12.28
N ASP A 73 -5.64 13.10 -12.52
CA ASP A 73 -4.90 14.38 -12.49
C ASP A 73 -4.45 14.75 -11.08
N GLN A 74 -5.28 14.47 -10.06
CA GLN A 74 -4.89 14.69 -8.66
C GLN A 74 -3.79 13.72 -8.22
N ILE A 75 -3.82 12.48 -8.70
CA ILE A 75 -2.75 11.49 -8.45
C ILE A 75 -1.43 11.96 -9.07
N ALA A 76 -1.48 12.45 -10.31
CA ALA A 76 -0.29 12.98 -10.99
C ALA A 76 0.28 14.21 -10.26
N ASP A 77 -0.59 15.14 -9.80
CA ASP A 77 -0.15 16.30 -9.02
C ASP A 77 0.45 15.92 -7.66
N MET A 78 -0.10 14.93 -6.97
CA MET A 78 0.49 14.39 -5.75
C MET A 78 1.92 13.90 -5.97
N VAL A 79 2.15 13.15 -7.02
CA VAL A 79 3.49 12.65 -7.38
C VAL A 79 4.42 13.80 -7.78
N ALA A 80 3.94 14.75 -8.58
CA ALA A 80 4.69 15.93 -8.99
C ALA A 80 5.05 16.85 -7.80
N THR A 81 4.19 16.91 -6.78
CA THR A 81 4.43 17.68 -5.55
C THR A 81 5.68 17.20 -4.81
N ALA A 82 5.93 15.90 -4.75
CA ALA A 82 7.17 15.37 -4.15
C ALA A 82 8.41 15.96 -4.84
N HIS A 83 8.43 15.94 -6.17
CA HIS A 83 9.55 16.49 -6.94
C HIS A 83 9.65 18.03 -6.81
N ARG A 84 8.52 18.72 -6.88
CA ARG A 84 8.46 20.20 -6.82
C ARG A 84 8.88 20.75 -5.46
N GLU A 85 8.38 20.17 -4.36
CA GLU A 85 8.59 20.70 -3.01
C GLU A 85 9.79 20.08 -2.30
N LEU A 86 10.12 18.81 -2.60
CA LEU A 86 11.17 18.06 -1.95
C LEU A 86 12.39 17.79 -2.87
N GLY A 87 12.30 18.17 -4.16
CA GLY A 87 13.38 18.13 -5.13
C GLY A 87 13.63 16.80 -5.82
N ARG A 88 13.00 15.70 -5.36
CA ARG A 88 13.20 14.34 -5.89
C ARG A 88 12.02 13.43 -5.58
N LEU A 89 12.02 12.24 -6.16
CA LEU A 89 11.15 11.13 -5.79
C LEU A 89 11.94 9.82 -5.97
N ASP A 90 12.14 9.10 -4.88
CA ASP A 90 12.90 7.84 -4.86
C ASP A 90 12.02 6.63 -4.59
N ILE A 91 11.00 6.80 -3.79
CA ILE A 91 10.14 5.73 -3.29
C ILE A 91 8.68 6.07 -3.58
N LEU A 92 7.99 5.19 -4.31
CA LEU A 92 6.54 5.24 -4.48
C LEU A 92 5.90 4.04 -3.80
N VAL A 93 4.95 4.29 -2.89
CA VAL A 93 4.14 3.24 -2.24
C VAL A 93 2.70 3.39 -2.67
N ASN A 94 2.23 2.46 -3.49
CA ASN A 94 0.83 2.34 -3.86
C ASN A 94 0.11 1.48 -2.82
N ASN A 95 -0.46 2.14 -1.81
CA ASN A 95 -1.12 1.49 -0.68
C ASN A 95 -2.62 1.77 -0.59
N ALA A 96 -3.11 2.87 -1.14
CA ALA A 96 -4.52 3.22 -1.09
C ALA A 96 -5.42 2.05 -1.51
N GLY A 97 -6.47 1.80 -0.75
CA GLY A 97 -7.39 0.71 -1.04
C GLY A 97 -8.64 0.77 -0.20
N ILE A 98 -9.72 0.26 -0.79
CA ILE A 98 -11.03 0.11 -0.15
C ILE A 98 -11.56 -1.30 -0.36
N GLN A 99 -12.56 -1.68 0.42
CA GLN A 99 -13.18 -2.99 0.38
C GLN A 99 -14.70 -2.85 0.43
N HIS A 100 -15.38 -3.76 -0.27
CA HIS A 100 -16.81 -4.04 -0.12
C HIS A 100 -17.02 -5.56 -0.15
N VAL A 101 -17.91 -6.06 0.68
CA VAL A 101 -18.20 -7.50 0.84
C VAL A 101 -19.65 -7.74 0.46
N GLU A 102 -19.88 -8.44 -0.68
CA GLU A 102 -21.18 -8.79 -1.16
C GLU A 102 -21.11 -9.98 -2.14
N ALA A 103 -22.19 -10.75 -2.27
CA ALA A 103 -22.33 -11.79 -3.29
C ALA A 103 -22.25 -11.16 -4.69
N VAL A 104 -21.67 -11.88 -5.67
CA VAL A 104 -21.38 -11.28 -6.99
C VAL A 104 -22.65 -10.82 -7.71
N GLU A 105 -23.76 -11.56 -7.56
CA GLU A 105 -25.06 -11.23 -8.15
C GLU A 105 -25.72 -9.98 -7.55
N ASN A 106 -25.34 -9.61 -6.32
CA ASN A 106 -25.83 -8.44 -5.60
C ASN A 106 -24.78 -7.32 -5.48
N PHE A 107 -23.58 -7.52 -6.06
CA PHE A 107 -22.49 -6.57 -5.89
C PHE A 107 -22.81 -5.25 -6.61
N PRO A 108 -22.86 -4.10 -5.90
CA PRO A 108 -23.20 -2.82 -6.53
C PRO A 108 -22.14 -2.43 -7.59
N ALA A 109 -22.59 -2.03 -8.77
CA ALA A 109 -21.70 -1.68 -9.88
C ALA A 109 -20.79 -0.48 -9.54
N ASP A 110 -21.32 0.52 -8.86
CA ASP A 110 -20.57 1.69 -8.40
C ASP A 110 -19.48 1.33 -7.37
N ALA A 111 -19.76 0.38 -6.48
CA ALA A 111 -18.77 -0.14 -5.55
C ALA A 111 -17.66 -0.93 -6.29
N TRP A 112 -18.04 -1.72 -7.30
CA TRP A 112 -17.08 -2.40 -8.17
C TRP A 112 -16.15 -1.39 -8.87
N GLU A 113 -16.71 -0.42 -9.57
CA GLU A 113 -15.94 0.59 -10.29
C GLU A 113 -15.02 1.39 -9.36
N LYS A 114 -15.52 1.78 -8.19
CA LYS A 114 -14.74 2.50 -7.19
C LYS A 114 -13.57 1.68 -6.65
N ILE A 115 -13.78 0.37 -6.40
CA ILE A 115 -12.71 -0.54 -5.95
C ILE A 115 -11.65 -0.69 -7.05
N ILE A 116 -12.03 -0.93 -8.30
CA ILE A 116 -11.09 -1.03 -9.42
C ILE A 116 -10.32 0.27 -9.60
N SER A 117 -11.01 1.41 -9.54
CA SER A 117 -10.38 2.73 -9.66
C SER A 117 -9.32 2.96 -8.58
N ILE A 118 -9.67 2.73 -7.29
CA ILE A 118 -8.76 3.03 -6.18
C ILE A 118 -7.70 1.94 -6.01
N ASN A 119 -8.06 0.64 -6.08
CA ASN A 119 -7.14 -0.42 -5.72
C ASN A 119 -6.22 -0.86 -6.88
N LEU A 120 -6.57 -0.54 -8.13
CA LEU A 120 -5.81 -0.95 -9.32
C LEU A 120 -5.43 0.24 -10.20
N SER A 121 -6.41 1.01 -10.70
CA SER A 121 -6.13 2.07 -11.65
C SER A 121 -5.26 3.19 -11.05
N SER A 122 -5.46 3.53 -9.78
CA SER A 122 -4.62 4.52 -9.09
C SER A 122 -3.14 4.11 -9.05
N THR A 123 -2.86 2.79 -8.86
CA THR A 123 -1.52 2.23 -8.90
C THR A 123 -0.84 2.49 -10.25
N PHE A 124 -1.59 2.31 -11.35
CA PHE A 124 -1.10 2.65 -12.69
C PHE A 124 -0.82 4.15 -12.83
N TYR A 125 -1.75 5.03 -12.45
CA TYR A 125 -1.59 6.47 -12.62
C TYR A 125 -0.44 7.04 -11.80
N ALA A 126 -0.29 6.64 -10.54
CA ALA A 126 0.81 7.07 -9.70
C ALA A 126 2.16 6.57 -10.25
N THR A 127 2.24 5.31 -10.65
CA THR A 127 3.45 4.73 -11.24
C THR A 127 3.82 5.43 -12.55
N LYS A 128 2.85 5.69 -13.44
CA LYS A 128 3.05 6.42 -14.68
C LYS A 128 3.64 7.81 -14.44
N ALA A 129 3.15 8.53 -13.42
CA ALA A 129 3.65 9.86 -13.08
C ALA A 129 5.05 9.81 -12.42
N ALA A 130 5.36 8.77 -11.64
CA ALA A 130 6.62 8.65 -10.92
C ALA A 130 7.80 8.24 -11.83
N ILE A 131 7.58 7.37 -12.81
CA ILE A 131 8.64 6.80 -13.66
C ILE A 131 9.52 7.87 -14.32
N PRO A 132 9.01 8.94 -14.96
CA PRO A 132 9.87 9.95 -15.56
C PRO A 132 10.79 10.65 -14.55
N ILE A 133 10.28 10.93 -13.34
CA ILE A 133 11.04 11.56 -12.26
C ILE A 133 12.15 10.62 -11.78
N MET A 134 11.82 9.35 -11.51
CA MET A 134 12.78 8.34 -11.08
C MET A 134 13.86 8.09 -12.13
N LYS A 135 13.50 8.05 -13.42
CA LYS A 135 14.45 7.92 -14.53
C LYS A 135 15.45 9.09 -14.57
N ALA A 136 14.95 10.31 -14.41
CA ALA A 136 15.82 11.51 -14.39
C ALA A 136 16.81 11.49 -13.22
N HIS A 137 16.45 10.87 -12.09
CA HIS A 137 17.34 10.70 -10.93
C HIS A 137 18.20 9.44 -10.97
N GLY A 138 17.98 8.53 -11.93
CA GLY A 138 18.73 7.27 -12.08
C GLY A 138 18.48 6.24 -10.98
N ARG A 139 17.41 6.40 -10.18
CA ARG A 139 17.02 5.47 -9.11
C ARG A 139 15.50 5.54 -8.85
N GLY A 140 14.90 4.40 -8.54
CA GLY A 140 13.51 4.34 -8.08
C GLY A 140 13.20 3.02 -7.38
N ARG A 141 12.28 3.07 -6.42
CA ARG A 141 11.75 1.92 -5.70
C ARG A 141 10.23 2.04 -5.65
N ILE A 142 9.54 1.14 -6.32
CA ILE A 142 8.08 1.09 -6.37
C ILE A 142 7.62 -0.12 -5.57
N VAL A 143 6.80 0.11 -4.56
CA VAL A 143 6.21 -0.95 -3.75
C VAL A 143 4.69 -0.84 -3.79
N ASN A 144 4.06 -1.90 -4.29
CA ASN A 144 2.62 -2.01 -4.39
C ASN A 144 2.09 -2.86 -3.24
N ILE A 145 1.20 -2.32 -2.43
CA ILE A 145 0.53 -3.10 -1.38
C ILE A 145 -0.64 -3.86 -2.02
N ALA A 146 -0.33 -5.12 -2.37
CA ALA A 146 -1.33 -6.05 -2.88
C ALA A 146 -2.15 -6.66 -1.71
N SER A 147 -2.18 -7.96 -1.56
CA SER A 147 -2.85 -8.72 -0.51
C SER A 147 -2.58 -10.21 -0.72
N ALA A 148 -2.78 -11.05 0.28
CA ALA A 148 -2.99 -12.49 0.09
C ALA A 148 -4.09 -12.76 -0.96
N HIS A 149 -5.11 -11.90 -1.02
CA HIS A 149 -6.15 -11.92 -2.06
C HIS A 149 -5.68 -11.51 -3.47
N GLY A 150 -4.43 -11.21 -3.67
CA GLY A 150 -3.80 -11.13 -4.98
C GLY A 150 -3.24 -12.47 -5.47
N LEU A 151 -3.20 -13.48 -4.59
CA LEU A 151 -2.66 -14.81 -4.85
C LEU A 151 -3.75 -15.91 -4.74
N VAL A 152 -4.70 -15.73 -3.82
CA VAL A 152 -5.85 -16.62 -3.60
C VAL A 152 -7.14 -15.82 -3.54
N ALA A 153 -8.28 -16.49 -3.72
CA ALA A 153 -9.59 -15.86 -3.67
C ALA A 153 -10.30 -16.10 -2.34
N SER A 154 -11.31 -15.30 -2.07
CA SER A 154 -12.32 -15.53 -1.03
C SER A 154 -13.70 -15.16 -1.56
N PRO A 155 -14.78 -15.86 -1.15
CA PRO A 155 -16.13 -15.48 -1.49
C PRO A 155 -16.46 -14.03 -1.05
N PHE A 156 -17.38 -13.40 -1.76
CA PHE A 156 -17.95 -12.08 -1.45
C PHE A 156 -16.99 -10.90 -1.62
N LYS A 157 -15.83 -11.08 -2.30
CA LYS A 157 -14.80 -10.07 -2.49
C LYS A 157 -14.38 -9.93 -3.95
N SER A 158 -15.29 -10.11 -4.90
CA SER A 158 -14.99 -10.21 -6.34
C SER A 158 -14.16 -9.04 -6.85
N ALA A 159 -14.56 -7.79 -6.63
CA ALA A 159 -13.83 -6.60 -7.10
C ALA A 159 -12.43 -6.47 -6.46
N TYR A 160 -12.34 -6.72 -5.14
CA TYR A 160 -11.08 -6.62 -4.42
C TYR A 160 -10.07 -7.67 -4.88
N VAL A 161 -10.51 -8.93 -5.01
CA VAL A 161 -9.67 -10.04 -5.50
C VAL A 161 -9.19 -9.74 -6.92
N ALA A 162 -10.08 -9.32 -7.82
CA ALA A 162 -9.72 -8.94 -9.19
C ALA A 162 -8.67 -7.82 -9.21
N ALA A 163 -8.89 -6.74 -8.43
CA ALA A 163 -7.95 -5.62 -8.35
C ALA A 163 -6.58 -6.07 -7.83
N LYS A 164 -6.52 -6.86 -6.74
CA LYS A 164 -5.26 -7.26 -6.13
C LYS A 164 -4.47 -8.28 -6.98
N HIS A 165 -5.14 -9.16 -7.73
CA HIS A 165 -4.49 -9.98 -8.78
C HIS A 165 -3.95 -9.08 -9.90
N GLY A 166 -4.71 -8.08 -10.33
CA GLY A 166 -4.27 -7.10 -11.33
C GLY A 166 -3.01 -6.34 -10.91
N VAL A 167 -2.92 -5.93 -9.64
CA VAL A 167 -1.73 -5.26 -9.08
C VAL A 167 -0.49 -6.15 -9.20
N ILE A 168 -0.59 -7.45 -8.96
CA ILE A 168 0.55 -8.38 -9.08
C ILE A 168 0.99 -8.50 -10.54
N GLY A 169 0.05 -8.64 -11.48
CA GLY A 169 0.36 -8.65 -12.90
C GLY A 169 1.04 -7.34 -13.35
N PHE A 170 0.48 -6.21 -12.96
CA PHE A 170 1.04 -4.87 -13.22
C PHE A 170 2.46 -4.72 -12.66
N THR A 171 2.69 -5.16 -11.42
CA THR A 171 4.02 -5.14 -10.77
C THR A 171 5.08 -5.83 -11.62
N LYS A 172 4.77 -7.03 -12.13
CA LYS A 172 5.69 -7.83 -12.96
C LYS A 172 6.03 -7.10 -14.26
N THR A 173 5.03 -6.54 -14.93
CA THR A 173 5.20 -5.80 -16.20
C THR A 173 6.11 -4.58 -16.00
N VAL A 174 5.81 -3.74 -15.01
CA VAL A 174 6.60 -2.55 -14.71
C VAL A 174 8.03 -2.89 -14.34
N ALA A 175 8.24 -3.96 -13.56
CA ALA A 175 9.57 -4.42 -13.19
C ALA A 175 10.42 -4.80 -14.43
N LEU A 176 9.84 -5.47 -15.40
CA LEU A 176 10.53 -5.85 -16.66
C LEU A 176 10.86 -4.62 -17.50
N GLU A 177 9.93 -3.68 -17.64
CA GLU A 177 10.13 -2.46 -18.42
C GLU A 177 11.24 -1.56 -17.85
N LEU A 178 11.47 -1.60 -16.53
CA LEU A 178 12.40 -0.72 -15.81
C LEU A 178 13.70 -1.42 -15.37
N ALA A 179 13.88 -2.70 -15.67
CA ALA A 179 14.96 -3.53 -15.14
C ALA A 179 16.38 -2.96 -15.36
N GLN A 180 16.61 -2.25 -16.47
CA GLN A 180 17.91 -1.67 -16.81
C GLN A 180 18.11 -0.23 -16.33
N GLN A 181 17.18 0.31 -15.53
CA GLN A 181 17.14 1.74 -15.17
C GLN A 181 17.32 1.98 -13.67
N ASN A 182 17.82 0.97 -12.92
CA ASN A 182 17.96 1.02 -11.46
C ASN A 182 16.63 1.39 -10.76
N ILE A 183 15.52 0.96 -11.34
CA ILE A 183 14.17 1.12 -10.78
C ILE A 183 13.59 -0.26 -10.56
N THR A 184 13.22 -0.60 -9.33
CA THR A 184 12.55 -1.86 -9.00
C THR A 184 11.07 -1.64 -8.74
N CYS A 185 10.27 -2.64 -9.06
CA CYS A 185 8.85 -2.67 -8.76
C CYS A 185 8.48 -4.01 -8.12
N ASN A 186 8.01 -4.00 -6.88
CA ASN A 186 7.67 -5.20 -6.13
C ASN A 186 6.30 -5.07 -5.46
N ALA A 187 5.69 -6.20 -5.11
CA ALA A 187 4.43 -6.24 -4.37
C ALA A 187 4.64 -6.86 -2.98
N ILE A 188 4.02 -6.27 -1.96
CA ILE A 188 3.84 -6.91 -0.65
C ILE A 188 2.41 -7.43 -0.60
N CYS A 189 2.24 -8.68 -0.16
CA CYS A 189 0.97 -9.39 -0.07
C CYS A 189 0.63 -9.70 1.40
N PRO A 190 0.09 -8.72 2.15
CA PRO A 190 -0.28 -8.94 3.53
C PRO A 190 -1.46 -9.92 3.66
N GLY A 191 -1.48 -10.70 4.73
CA GLY A 191 -2.68 -11.29 5.26
C GLY A 191 -3.56 -10.26 5.97
N PHE A 192 -4.28 -10.67 7.01
CA PHE A 192 -5.04 -9.73 7.83
C PHE A 192 -4.12 -8.98 8.79
N VAL A 193 -4.21 -7.66 8.72
CA VAL A 193 -3.50 -6.69 9.57
C VAL A 193 -4.54 -5.93 10.38
N GLU A 194 -4.33 -5.75 11.66
CA GLU A 194 -5.27 -5.00 12.50
C GLU A 194 -5.33 -3.53 12.08
N THR A 195 -6.37 -3.19 11.32
CA THR A 195 -6.56 -1.87 10.73
C THR A 195 -8.06 -1.51 10.71
N PRO A 196 -8.42 -0.23 10.56
CA PRO A 196 -9.83 0.17 10.42
C PRO A 196 -10.57 -0.55 9.28
N ILE A 197 -9.87 -0.88 8.19
CA ILE A 197 -10.44 -1.64 7.06
C ILE A 197 -10.87 -3.04 7.50
N VAL A 198 -10.06 -3.72 8.31
CA VAL A 198 -10.37 -5.07 8.79
C VAL A 198 -11.50 -5.04 9.81
N ALA A 199 -11.55 -4.05 10.71
CA ALA A 199 -12.66 -3.88 11.63
C ALA A 199 -14.00 -3.79 10.89
N LYS A 200 -14.08 -2.96 9.85
CA LYS A 200 -15.28 -2.86 9.00
C LYS A 200 -15.59 -4.16 8.26
N GLN A 201 -14.58 -4.90 7.79
CA GLN A 201 -14.80 -6.18 7.12
C GLN A 201 -15.43 -7.22 8.03
N ILE A 202 -15.15 -7.22 9.33
CA ILE A 202 -15.74 -8.16 10.29
C ILE A 202 -17.25 -7.95 10.34
N GLU A 203 -17.72 -6.71 10.44
CA GLU A 203 -19.13 -6.36 10.45
C GLU A 203 -19.82 -6.75 9.13
N ASP A 204 -19.23 -6.39 7.99
CA ASP A 204 -19.78 -6.70 6.67
C ASP A 204 -19.85 -8.21 6.42
N GLN A 205 -18.86 -8.98 6.81
CA GLN A 205 -18.86 -10.43 6.68
C GLN A 205 -19.84 -11.10 7.64
N ALA A 206 -20.00 -10.58 8.86
CA ALA A 206 -20.99 -11.06 9.82
C ALA A 206 -22.40 -10.95 9.21
N ARG A 207 -22.74 -9.79 8.65
CA ARG A 207 -24.00 -9.54 7.96
C ARG A 207 -24.20 -10.47 6.74
N THR A 208 -23.22 -10.52 5.84
CA THR A 208 -23.34 -11.26 4.56
C THR A 208 -23.39 -12.78 4.76
N ARG A 209 -22.78 -13.29 5.82
CA ARG A 209 -22.70 -14.73 6.11
C ARG A 209 -23.69 -15.20 7.17
N GLY A 210 -24.45 -14.30 7.82
CA GLY A 210 -25.32 -14.63 8.94
C GLY A 210 -24.56 -15.18 10.17
N MET A 211 -23.35 -14.66 10.43
CA MET A 211 -22.47 -15.08 11.52
C MET A 211 -22.36 -13.98 12.58
N THR A 212 -21.90 -14.34 13.79
CA THR A 212 -21.54 -13.33 14.78
C THR A 212 -20.18 -12.70 14.42
N PRO A 213 -19.88 -11.44 14.83
CA PRO A 213 -18.56 -10.83 14.67
C PRO A 213 -17.42 -11.69 15.24
N ASP A 214 -17.63 -12.34 16.38
CA ASP A 214 -16.65 -13.21 17.03
C ASP A 214 -16.37 -14.47 16.19
N ASP A 215 -17.40 -15.07 15.60
CA ASP A 215 -17.24 -16.20 14.69
C ASP A 215 -16.51 -15.80 13.41
N VAL A 216 -16.80 -14.63 12.86
CA VAL A 216 -16.05 -14.09 11.71
C VAL A 216 -14.59 -13.88 12.07
N MET A 217 -14.30 -13.25 13.21
CA MET A 217 -12.93 -13.04 13.67
C MET A 217 -12.19 -14.37 13.76
N LYS A 218 -12.77 -15.35 14.48
CA LYS A 218 -12.13 -16.63 14.78
C LYS A 218 -11.99 -17.54 13.55
N ASN A 219 -13.08 -17.67 12.77
CA ASN A 219 -13.19 -18.72 11.74
C ASN A 219 -12.86 -18.20 10.34
N ILE A 220 -13.00 -16.90 10.08
CA ILE A 220 -12.76 -16.29 8.78
C ILE A 220 -11.46 -15.49 8.78
N ILE A 221 -11.31 -14.52 9.68
CA ILE A 221 -10.15 -13.63 9.71
C ILE A 221 -8.91 -14.40 10.18
N LEU A 222 -8.87 -14.79 11.44
CA LEU A 222 -7.74 -15.55 11.99
C LEU A 222 -7.74 -17.02 11.53
N GLY A 223 -8.91 -17.53 11.12
CA GLY A 223 -9.05 -18.87 10.54
C GLY A 223 -8.21 -19.06 9.30
N SER A 224 -8.15 -18.06 8.43
CA SER A 224 -7.40 -18.09 7.17
C SER A 224 -5.87 -18.09 7.38
N GLN A 225 -5.38 -17.56 8.49
CA GLN A 225 -3.95 -17.50 8.81
C GLN A 225 -3.54 -18.65 9.72
N PRO A 226 -2.72 -19.62 9.29
CA PRO A 226 -2.23 -20.71 10.13
C PRO A 226 -1.60 -20.26 11.45
N THR A 227 -0.94 -19.09 11.48
CA THR A 227 -0.36 -18.52 12.70
C THR A 227 -1.40 -18.04 13.72
N LYS A 228 -2.68 -17.96 13.35
CA LYS A 228 -3.81 -17.51 14.20
C LYS A 228 -3.62 -16.15 14.89
N ARG A 229 -2.82 -15.27 14.29
CA ARG A 229 -2.61 -13.90 14.75
C ARG A 229 -2.63 -12.93 13.58
N PHE A 230 -2.91 -11.67 13.83
CA PHE A 230 -2.74 -10.62 12.85
C PHE A 230 -1.26 -10.48 12.45
N VAL A 231 -1.03 -10.11 11.21
CA VAL A 231 0.23 -9.54 10.76
C VAL A 231 0.37 -8.15 11.36
N THR A 232 1.53 -7.80 11.87
CA THR A 232 1.80 -6.48 12.42
C THR A 232 2.26 -5.51 11.35
N THR A 233 2.04 -4.21 11.56
CA THR A 233 2.58 -3.17 10.69
C THR A 233 4.10 -3.16 10.68
N ASP A 234 4.75 -3.53 11.78
CA ASP A 234 6.21 -3.59 11.89
C ASP A 234 6.80 -4.73 11.06
N GLU A 235 6.11 -5.89 10.97
CA GLU A 235 6.52 -6.97 10.06
C GLU A 235 6.50 -6.52 8.60
N LEU A 236 5.49 -5.74 8.21
CA LEU A 236 5.40 -5.16 6.87
C LEU A 236 6.45 -4.08 6.64
N ALA A 237 6.68 -3.20 7.63
CA ALA A 237 7.68 -2.15 7.56
C ALA A 237 9.11 -2.70 7.41
N GLY A 238 9.45 -3.78 8.10
CA GLY A 238 10.76 -4.43 7.98
C GLY A 238 11.03 -4.95 6.58
N LEU A 239 10.07 -5.67 5.98
CA LEU A 239 10.17 -6.13 4.58
C LEU A 239 10.20 -4.95 3.61
N PHE A 240 9.34 -3.95 3.82
CA PHE A 240 9.29 -2.75 2.99
C PHE A 240 10.62 -2.02 2.97
N LEU A 241 11.24 -1.77 4.13
CA LEU A 241 12.55 -1.12 4.22
C LEU A 241 13.63 -1.90 3.46
N TYR A 242 13.62 -3.23 3.54
CA TYR A 242 14.50 -4.06 2.70
C TYR A 242 14.27 -3.79 1.21
N LEU A 243 13.04 -3.79 0.74
CA LEU A 243 12.72 -3.62 -0.69
C LEU A 243 13.07 -2.23 -1.24
N VAL A 244 13.03 -1.18 -0.41
CA VAL A 244 13.35 0.19 -0.85
C VAL A 244 14.80 0.57 -0.62
N SER A 245 15.55 -0.20 0.14
CA SER A 245 16.99 -0.03 0.35
C SER A 245 17.82 -0.58 -0.82
N ASP A 246 19.12 -0.34 -0.78
CA ASP A 246 20.05 -0.92 -1.76
C ASP A 246 20.24 -2.43 -1.58
N LEU A 247 19.95 -2.96 -0.39
CA LEU A 247 19.93 -4.41 -0.14
C LEU A 247 18.88 -5.14 -0.97
N GLY A 248 17.77 -4.46 -1.29
CA GLY A 248 16.67 -4.98 -2.12
C GLY A 248 16.86 -4.77 -3.62
N ALA A 249 18.00 -4.27 -4.09
CA ALA A 249 18.21 -3.89 -5.49
C ALA A 249 17.98 -5.03 -6.51
N SER A 250 18.19 -6.27 -6.10
CA SER A 250 17.94 -7.45 -6.95
C SER A 250 16.54 -8.04 -6.79
N ALA A 251 15.75 -7.56 -5.84
CA ALA A 251 14.33 -7.91 -5.73
C ALA A 251 13.54 -7.07 -6.72
N ASN A 252 13.10 -7.67 -7.82
CA ASN A 252 12.38 -6.97 -8.89
C ASN A 252 11.31 -7.88 -9.52
N GLY A 253 10.09 -7.38 -9.67
CA GLY A 253 8.95 -8.12 -10.20
C GLY A 253 8.40 -9.19 -9.24
N SER A 254 8.85 -9.21 -8.02
CA SER A 254 8.48 -10.21 -7.02
C SER A 254 7.26 -9.79 -6.21
N HIS A 255 6.56 -10.80 -5.69
CA HIS A 255 5.53 -10.62 -4.68
C HIS A 255 5.97 -11.35 -3.40
N PHE A 256 5.80 -10.70 -2.27
CA PHE A 256 6.25 -11.19 -0.96
C PHE A 256 5.05 -11.36 -0.04
N SER A 257 4.74 -12.60 0.31
CA SER A 257 3.66 -12.90 1.26
C SER A 257 4.13 -12.64 2.68
N VAL A 258 3.34 -11.86 3.43
CA VAL A 258 3.43 -11.67 4.88
C VAL A 258 2.03 -11.92 5.42
N ASP A 259 1.63 -13.19 5.49
CA ASP A 259 0.23 -13.60 5.60
C ASP A 259 -0.02 -14.73 6.63
N GLY A 260 0.98 -15.00 7.48
CA GLY A 260 0.89 -16.03 8.48
C GLY A 260 0.73 -17.46 7.93
N GLY A 261 1.18 -17.69 6.68
CA GLY A 261 1.11 -18.97 6.00
C GLY A 261 -0.22 -19.20 5.24
N TRP A 262 -1.07 -18.19 5.10
CA TRP A 262 -2.36 -18.35 4.43
C TRP A 262 -2.22 -18.85 2.99
N THR A 263 -1.29 -18.31 2.21
CA THR A 263 -1.13 -18.68 0.79
C THR A 263 -0.15 -19.83 0.55
N ALA A 264 0.34 -20.48 1.61
CA ALA A 264 1.25 -21.62 1.52
C ALA A 264 0.53 -22.98 1.52
N GLN A 265 -0.78 -23.01 1.59
CA GLN A 265 -1.63 -24.21 1.67
C GLN A 265 -2.59 -24.34 0.50
#